data_b57e60cde123ac10b12295c43a2ea155
#
_entry.id   b57e60cde123ac10b12295c43a2ea155
#
_cell.length_a   1.000
_cell.length_b   1.000
_cell.length_c   1.000
_cell.angle_alpha   90.00
_cell.angle_beta   90.00
_cell.angle_gamma   90.00
#
_symmetry.space_group_name_H-M   'P 1'
#
loop_
_entity.id
_entity.type
_entity.pdbx_description
1 polymer ?
#
loop_
_entity_poly.entity_id
_entity_poly.type
_entity_poly.pdbx_seq_one_letter_code
_entity_poly.pdbx_strand_id
1 'polypeptide(L)'
;MELMNTWAAPHTQRPVCATVTVPGSKSQTNRALVLSALAATNGGVSTISGALRSRDTDLMIGALTALGLRVEGPAAELTVSGKIAPAADARIDCGLAGTVLRFVPPLAALGAVPGVQVTFDGDEQARVRPIAPLLDALRGLGVDIDGDGLPFRVQGAGSVTGGTVKIDASASSQFVSGLLLSGASFTDGLIVQHVGPALPSAPHVAMTVAMLRQAGVEVDDTTANRWQVRPGAMAARHWHIEPDLSNAVPFIAAAVVSAGTVRITGWPADSIQPAEAILSILRQLNSVVKQSDSYLEVQGPQSYGGFDVNLRDVGELTPAVAVLAALATPGSVSRLSGIAHLRGHETDRLAALRTEINRLGGNCSETADGLEITATTLRPGIWRSYADHRMATAGAIVGLRVAGVEVDDIATTAKTLPDFPRLWTDMLGESSG
;
A
#
# COMPACT_ATOMS: atom_id res chain seq x y z
N MET A 1 1.50 33.61 5.72
CA MET A 1 2.37 32.58 6.34
C MET A 1 1.42 31.66 7.08
N GLU A 2 0.91 30.65 6.40
CA GLU A 2 0.09 29.62 7.05
C GLU A 2 0.93 29.01 8.17
N LEU A 3 0.38 28.93 9.38
CA LEU A 3 0.98 28.19 10.47
C LEU A 3 1.08 26.72 10.00
N MET A 4 2.28 26.29 9.63
CA MET A 4 2.49 24.88 9.32
C MET A 4 2.16 24.10 10.61
N ASN A 5 1.19 23.19 10.51
CA ASN A 5 0.82 22.31 11.62
C ASN A 5 1.91 21.23 11.71
N THR A 6 2.99 21.52 12.45
CA THR A 6 4.07 20.57 12.67
C THR A 6 3.79 19.72 13.91
N TRP A 7 4.16 18.45 13.84
CA TRP A 7 4.15 17.52 14.96
C TRP A 7 5.59 17.34 15.45
N ALA A 8 5.86 17.74 16.70
CA ALA A 8 7.14 17.48 17.32
C ALA A 8 7.33 15.98 17.48
N ALA A 9 8.26 15.41 16.71
CA ALA A 9 8.51 13.98 16.77
C ALA A 9 9.13 13.62 18.14
N PRO A 10 8.52 12.67 18.91
CA PRO A 10 9.05 12.26 20.19
C PRO A 10 10.46 11.71 20.07
N HIS A 11 11.35 12.13 20.98
CA HIS A 11 12.76 11.75 21.02
C HIS A 11 13.06 10.91 22.25
N THR A 12 13.90 9.89 22.13
CA THR A 12 14.40 9.12 23.27
C THR A 12 15.89 8.78 23.13
N GLN A 13 16.60 8.84 24.25
CA GLN A 13 17.96 8.30 24.37
C GLN A 13 17.96 6.86 24.93
N ARG A 14 16.81 6.38 25.42
CA ARG A 14 16.67 5.04 25.98
C ARG A 14 16.28 4.05 24.89
N PRO A 15 16.69 2.78 25.01
CA PRO A 15 16.16 1.71 24.19
C PRO A 15 14.62 1.64 24.29
N VAL A 16 13.94 1.56 23.15
CA VAL A 16 12.49 1.36 23.11
C VAL A 16 12.17 -0.09 23.46
N CYS A 17 11.30 -0.30 24.45
CA CYS A 17 10.83 -1.63 24.83
C CYS A 17 9.30 -1.63 24.84
N ALA A 18 8.68 -2.20 23.79
CA ALA A 18 7.24 -2.09 23.62
C ALA A 18 6.62 -3.31 22.92
N THR A 19 5.32 -3.47 23.14
CA THR A 19 4.48 -4.36 22.35
C THR A 19 3.47 -3.48 21.59
N VAL A 20 3.42 -3.63 20.28
CA VAL A 20 2.58 -2.81 19.39
C VAL A 20 1.63 -3.71 18.61
N THR A 21 0.37 -3.30 18.53
CA THR A 21 -0.63 -3.90 17.65
C THR A 21 -0.92 -2.93 16.52
N VAL A 22 -0.68 -3.35 15.28
CA VAL A 22 -0.99 -2.56 14.09
C VAL A 22 -2.32 -2.98 13.50
N PRO A 23 -3.07 -2.06 12.87
CA PRO A 23 -4.34 -2.41 12.23
C PRO A 23 -4.14 -3.32 11.03
N GLY A 24 -5.26 -3.81 10.49
CA GLY A 24 -5.27 -4.71 9.34
C GLY A 24 -4.65 -4.12 8.08
N SER A 25 -4.19 -5.01 7.20
CA SER A 25 -3.57 -4.66 5.93
C SER A 25 -4.54 -3.92 5.00
N LYS A 26 -4.16 -2.69 4.59
CA LYS A 26 -4.90 -1.93 3.58
C LYS A 26 -5.03 -2.72 2.27
N SER A 27 -3.94 -3.33 1.84
CA SER A 27 -3.87 -4.06 0.58
C SER A 27 -4.78 -5.28 0.56
N GLN A 28 -4.87 -6.00 1.67
CA GLN A 28 -5.80 -7.13 1.82
C GLN A 28 -7.25 -6.64 1.98
N THR A 29 -7.49 -5.62 2.81
CA THR A 29 -8.83 -5.06 3.02
C THR A 29 -9.47 -4.63 1.70
N ASN A 30 -8.75 -3.86 0.87
CA ASN A 30 -9.31 -3.39 -0.39
C ASN A 30 -9.55 -4.53 -1.40
N ARG A 31 -8.71 -5.57 -1.40
CA ARG A 31 -8.95 -6.77 -2.23
C ARG A 31 -10.15 -7.57 -1.72
N ALA A 32 -10.25 -7.76 -0.41
CA ALA A 32 -11.38 -8.46 0.19
C ALA A 32 -12.71 -7.75 -0.10
N LEU A 33 -12.73 -6.41 -0.03
CA LEU A 33 -13.89 -5.60 -0.39
C LEU A 33 -14.30 -5.81 -1.85
N VAL A 34 -13.35 -5.76 -2.80
CA VAL A 34 -13.60 -5.97 -4.22
C VAL A 34 -14.09 -7.38 -4.52
N LEU A 35 -13.42 -8.41 -3.96
CA LEU A 35 -13.84 -9.81 -4.16
C LEU A 35 -15.20 -10.09 -3.52
N SER A 36 -15.49 -9.50 -2.36
CA SER A 36 -16.80 -9.57 -1.71
C SER A 36 -17.90 -8.91 -2.54
N ALA A 37 -17.59 -7.78 -3.19
CA ALA A 37 -18.50 -7.08 -4.11
C ALA A 37 -18.88 -7.95 -5.31
N LEU A 38 -17.90 -8.64 -5.90
CA LEU A 38 -18.11 -9.54 -7.02
C LEU A 38 -18.89 -10.80 -6.60
N ALA A 39 -18.60 -11.36 -5.42
CA ALA A 39 -19.38 -12.46 -4.85
C ALA A 39 -20.84 -12.04 -4.55
N ALA A 40 -21.05 -10.81 -4.06
CA ALA A 40 -22.37 -10.27 -3.77
C ALA A 40 -23.22 -10.12 -5.05
N THR A 41 -22.61 -9.77 -6.18
CA THR A 41 -23.31 -9.67 -7.47
C THR A 41 -23.92 -11.02 -7.90
N ASN A 42 -23.35 -12.14 -7.44
CA ASN A 42 -23.88 -13.49 -7.62
C ASN A 42 -24.82 -13.95 -6.47
N GLY A 43 -25.30 -13.02 -5.64
CA GLY A 43 -26.22 -13.28 -4.54
C GLY A 43 -25.57 -13.74 -3.23
N GLY A 44 -24.24 -13.72 -3.14
CA GLY A 44 -23.53 -14.08 -1.92
C GLY A 44 -23.49 -12.93 -0.89
N VAL A 45 -23.20 -13.25 0.36
CA VAL A 45 -22.88 -12.28 1.42
C VAL A 45 -21.54 -12.64 2.03
N SER A 46 -20.60 -11.73 2.00
CA SER A 46 -19.27 -11.92 2.59
C SER A 46 -19.11 -11.09 3.84
N THR A 47 -18.29 -11.59 4.78
CA THR A 47 -17.89 -10.84 5.98
C THR A 47 -16.38 -10.67 5.99
N ILE A 48 -15.92 -9.57 6.60
CA ILE A 48 -14.50 -9.23 6.70
C ILE A 48 -14.21 -8.88 8.16
N SER A 49 -13.29 -9.60 8.79
CA SER A 49 -12.79 -9.29 10.13
C SER A 49 -11.37 -8.73 10.08
N GLY A 50 -11.05 -7.82 11.00
CA GLY A 50 -9.76 -7.14 11.02
C GLY A 50 -9.56 -6.13 9.90
N ALA A 51 -10.64 -5.68 9.24
CA ALA A 51 -10.56 -4.70 8.17
C ALA A 51 -9.91 -3.39 8.64
N LEU A 52 -9.03 -2.83 7.83
CA LEU A 52 -8.54 -1.47 8.08
C LEU A 52 -9.68 -0.46 7.87
N ARG A 53 -9.81 0.48 8.80
CA ARG A 53 -10.61 1.71 8.61
C ARG A 53 -9.63 2.88 8.50
N SER A 54 -9.55 3.42 7.32
CA SER A 54 -8.65 4.53 6.97
C SER A 54 -9.22 5.29 5.79
N ARG A 55 -8.66 6.46 5.47
CA ARG A 55 -9.12 7.25 4.31
C ARG A 55 -9.20 6.40 3.03
N ASP A 56 -8.16 5.61 2.71
CA ASP A 56 -8.13 4.82 1.47
C ASP A 56 -9.17 3.68 1.45
N THR A 57 -9.44 3.05 2.59
CA THR A 57 -10.44 1.98 2.68
C THR A 57 -11.86 2.53 2.73
N ASP A 58 -12.06 3.70 3.35
CA ASP A 58 -13.36 4.38 3.36
C ASP A 58 -13.72 4.90 1.95
N LEU A 59 -12.74 5.37 1.16
CA LEU A 59 -12.93 5.68 -0.26
C LEU A 59 -13.31 4.43 -1.08
N MET A 60 -12.72 3.27 -0.78
CA MET A 60 -13.13 2.00 -1.42
C MET A 60 -14.56 1.63 -1.05
N ILE A 61 -14.95 1.74 0.22
CA ILE A 61 -16.32 1.50 0.66
C ILE A 61 -17.28 2.46 -0.03
N GLY A 62 -16.95 3.75 -0.11
CA GLY A 62 -17.72 4.76 -0.83
C GLY A 62 -17.88 4.41 -2.33
N ALA A 63 -16.81 3.98 -2.98
CA ALA A 63 -16.83 3.55 -4.37
C ALA A 63 -17.76 2.36 -4.61
N LEU A 64 -17.69 1.33 -3.76
CA LEU A 64 -18.57 0.17 -3.85
C LEU A 64 -20.03 0.55 -3.58
N THR A 65 -20.29 1.47 -2.65
CA THR A 65 -21.62 1.99 -2.37
C THR A 65 -22.17 2.76 -3.57
N ALA A 66 -21.36 3.59 -4.22
CA ALA A 66 -21.73 4.31 -5.44
C ALA A 66 -22.05 3.34 -6.59
N LEU A 67 -21.43 2.16 -6.61
CA LEU A 67 -21.74 1.08 -7.53
C LEU A 67 -22.98 0.26 -7.15
N GLY A 68 -23.69 0.60 -6.06
CA GLY A 68 -24.95 -0.05 -5.64
C GLY A 68 -24.82 -1.18 -4.63
N LEU A 69 -23.62 -1.41 -4.11
CA LEU A 69 -23.38 -2.41 -3.07
C LEU A 69 -23.66 -1.84 -1.67
N ARG A 70 -23.89 -2.71 -0.71
CA ARG A 70 -24.00 -2.38 0.70
C ARG A 70 -22.77 -2.91 1.42
N VAL A 71 -22.09 -2.00 2.12
CA VAL A 71 -20.96 -2.33 2.99
C VAL A 71 -21.31 -1.80 4.37
N GLU A 72 -21.60 -2.67 5.30
CA GLU A 72 -22.13 -2.35 6.63
C GLU A 72 -21.28 -3.03 7.70
N GLY A 73 -21.30 -2.48 8.91
CA GLY A 73 -20.66 -3.08 10.09
C GLY A 73 -19.83 -2.08 10.89
N PRO A 74 -19.54 -2.41 12.15
CA PRO A 74 -18.78 -1.55 13.05
C PRO A 74 -17.27 -1.71 12.81
N ALA A 75 -16.55 -0.59 12.83
CA ALA A 75 -15.09 -0.56 12.83
C ALA A 75 -14.44 -1.54 11.83
N ALA A 76 -13.77 -2.57 12.33
CA ALA A 76 -13.00 -3.54 11.55
C ALA A 76 -13.81 -4.79 11.12
N GLU A 77 -15.11 -4.83 11.45
CA GLU A 77 -16.00 -5.94 11.08
C GLU A 77 -16.99 -5.45 10.02
N LEU A 78 -16.85 -5.94 8.79
CA LEU A 78 -17.65 -5.48 7.66
C LEU A 78 -18.45 -6.65 7.05
N THR A 79 -19.64 -6.31 6.55
CA THR A 79 -20.49 -7.21 5.74
C THR A 79 -20.72 -6.57 4.39
N VAL A 80 -20.50 -7.31 3.32
CA VAL A 80 -20.68 -6.85 1.94
C VAL A 80 -21.79 -7.66 1.27
N SER A 81 -22.80 -6.96 0.73
CA SER A 81 -23.96 -7.54 0.05
C SER A 81 -24.48 -6.64 -1.09
N GLY A 82 -25.46 -7.11 -1.85
CA GLY A 82 -26.06 -6.35 -2.94
C GLY A 82 -25.54 -6.77 -4.32
N LYS A 83 -25.56 -5.87 -5.27
CA LYS A 83 -25.07 -6.12 -6.64
C LYS A 83 -24.52 -4.86 -7.27
N ILE A 84 -23.66 -5.00 -8.28
CA ILE A 84 -23.14 -3.87 -9.06
C ILE A 84 -24.26 -3.35 -9.97
N ALA A 85 -24.91 -2.28 -9.53
CA ALA A 85 -26.00 -1.61 -10.23
C ALA A 85 -25.93 -0.09 -9.92
N PRO A 86 -24.96 0.63 -10.52
CA PRO A 86 -24.80 2.05 -10.26
C PRO A 86 -26.03 2.84 -10.70
N ALA A 87 -26.36 3.91 -9.96
CA ALA A 87 -27.35 4.88 -10.38
C ALA A 87 -26.86 5.66 -11.61
N ALA A 88 -27.79 6.32 -12.31
CA ALA A 88 -27.42 7.25 -13.37
C ALA A 88 -26.50 8.34 -12.78
N ASP A 89 -25.46 8.70 -13.52
CA ASP A 89 -24.44 9.69 -13.14
C ASP A 89 -23.68 9.39 -11.81
N ALA A 90 -23.50 8.10 -11.49
CA ALA A 90 -22.69 7.69 -10.35
C ALA A 90 -21.28 8.29 -10.41
N ARG A 91 -20.80 8.77 -9.27
CA ARG A 91 -19.47 9.38 -9.14
C ARG A 91 -18.66 8.63 -8.10
N ILE A 92 -17.41 8.36 -8.42
CA ILE A 92 -16.43 7.70 -7.55
C ILE A 92 -15.33 8.70 -7.26
N ASP A 93 -15.20 9.04 -5.99
CA ASP A 93 -14.05 9.77 -5.47
C ASP A 93 -12.92 8.77 -5.21
N CYS A 94 -11.84 8.87 -5.97
CA CYS A 94 -10.63 8.09 -5.76
C CYS A 94 -9.74 8.69 -4.67
N GLY A 95 -9.96 9.96 -4.28
CA GLY A 95 -9.04 10.71 -3.44
C GLY A 95 -7.60 10.55 -3.95
N LEU A 96 -6.69 10.10 -3.09
CA LEU A 96 -5.34 9.68 -3.47
C LEU A 96 -5.15 8.15 -3.37
N ALA A 97 -6.26 7.37 -3.29
CA ALA A 97 -6.25 5.93 -3.11
C ALA A 97 -5.97 5.18 -4.41
N GLY A 98 -4.72 4.75 -4.60
CA GLY A 98 -4.32 4.02 -5.80
C GLY A 98 -5.09 2.72 -6.06
N THR A 99 -5.59 2.07 -5.01
CA THR A 99 -6.41 0.85 -5.13
C THR A 99 -7.82 1.16 -5.64
N VAL A 100 -8.44 2.26 -5.22
CA VAL A 100 -9.74 2.69 -5.76
C VAL A 100 -9.56 3.00 -7.25
N LEU A 101 -8.57 3.86 -7.58
CA LEU A 101 -8.28 4.27 -8.95
C LEU A 101 -8.07 3.09 -9.91
N ARG A 102 -7.52 1.96 -9.44
CA ARG A 102 -7.13 0.84 -10.32
C ARG A 102 -7.98 -0.42 -10.17
N PHE A 103 -8.64 -0.64 -9.03
CA PHE A 103 -9.45 -1.85 -8.83
C PHE A 103 -10.92 -1.65 -9.17
N VAL A 104 -11.42 -0.41 -9.08
CA VAL A 104 -12.85 -0.14 -9.26
C VAL A 104 -13.27 0.04 -10.73
N PRO A 105 -12.46 0.58 -11.66
CA PRO A 105 -12.88 0.71 -13.06
C PRO A 105 -13.33 -0.60 -13.72
N PRO A 106 -12.63 -1.76 -13.53
CA PRO A 106 -13.12 -3.04 -14.05
C PRO A 106 -14.48 -3.47 -13.46
N LEU A 107 -14.77 -3.11 -12.18
CA LEU A 107 -16.08 -3.37 -11.57
C LEU A 107 -17.17 -2.51 -12.19
N ALA A 108 -16.88 -1.23 -12.42
CA ALA A 108 -17.83 -0.31 -13.04
C ALA A 108 -18.25 -0.77 -14.44
N ALA A 109 -17.32 -1.37 -15.21
CA ALA A 109 -17.59 -1.97 -16.50
C ALA A 109 -18.60 -3.13 -16.43
N LEU A 110 -18.64 -3.86 -15.31
CA LEU A 110 -19.61 -4.95 -15.06
C LEU A 110 -20.97 -4.44 -14.60
N GLY A 111 -21.17 -3.12 -14.49
CA GLY A 111 -22.44 -2.52 -14.05
C GLY A 111 -23.63 -3.06 -14.85
N ALA A 112 -24.64 -3.59 -14.15
CA ALA A 112 -25.76 -4.33 -14.71
C ALA A 112 -26.72 -3.50 -15.59
N VAL A 113 -26.58 -2.18 -15.58
CA VAL A 113 -27.43 -1.28 -16.36
C VAL A 113 -26.64 -0.75 -17.57
N PRO A 114 -26.88 -1.25 -18.79
CA PRO A 114 -26.17 -0.79 -19.98
C PRO A 114 -26.39 0.72 -20.21
N GLY A 115 -25.31 1.42 -20.58
CA GLY A 115 -25.37 2.85 -20.89
C GLY A 115 -25.24 3.77 -19.66
N VAL A 116 -25.24 3.25 -18.44
CA VAL A 116 -24.95 4.06 -17.23
C VAL A 116 -23.45 4.38 -17.19
N GLN A 117 -23.14 5.67 -17.12
CA GLN A 117 -21.78 6.17 -17.00
C GLN A 117 -21.40 6.37 -15.52
N VAL A 118 -20.24 5.86 -15.15
CA VAL A 118 -19.62 6.09 -13.85
C VAL A 118 -18.44 7.02 -14.01
N THR A 119 -18.47 8.17 -13.37
CA THR A 119 -17.39 9.16 -13.40
C THR A 119 -16.41 8.92 -12.27
N PHE A 120 -15.12 8.88 -12.58
CA PHE A 120 -14.02 8.79 -11.63
C PHE A 120 -13.29 10.12 -11.55
N ASP A 121 -13.05 10.63 -10.35
CA ASP A 121 -12.20 11.78 -10.08
C ASP A 121 -11.48 11.58 -8.73
N GLY A 122 -10.66 12.53 -8.31
CA GLY A 122 -9.91 12.45 -7.07
C GLY A 122 -9.12 13.71 -6.77
N ASP A 123 -8.25 13.62 -5.78
CA ASP A 123 -7.37 14.71 -5.37
C ASP A 123 -6.49 15.18 -6.55
N GLU A 124 -6.05 16.43 -6.52
CA GLU A 124 -5.20 17.00 -7.58
C GLU A 124 -3.94 16.16 -7.82
N GLN A 125 -3.32 15.66 -6.74
CA GLN A 125 -2.15 14.79 -6.83
C GLN A 125 -2.47 13.41 -7.44
N ALA A 126 -3.72 12.97 -7.42
CA ALA A 126 -4.14 11.73 -8.07
C ALA A 126 -4.19 11.85 -9.60
N ARG A 127 -4.41 13.06 -10.12
CA ARG A 127 -4.56 13.31 -11.57
C ARG A 127 -3.27 13.10 -12.36
N VAL A 128 -2.11 13.19 -11.71
CA VAL A 128 -0.81 12.93 -12.34
C VAL A 128 -0.37 11.47 -12.21
N ARG A 129 -1.12 10.65 -11.47
CA ARG A 129 -0.75 9.23 -11.28
C ARG A 129 -1.08 8.41 -12.53
N PRO A 130 -0.18 7.49 -12.94
CA PRO A 130 -0.39 6.68 -14.14
C PRO A 130 -1.62 5.77 -13.99
N ILE A 131 -2.50 5.82 -14.99
CA ILE A 131 -3.69 4.97 -15.11
C ILE A 131 -3.95 4.53 -16.56
N ALA A 132 -3.47 5.26 -17.56
CA ALA A 132 -3.72 5.01 -18.97
C ALA A 132 -3.49 3.54 -19.39
N PRO A 133 -2.42 2.83 -18.97
CA PRO A 133 -2.25 1.43 -19.36
C PRO A 133 -3.40 0.52 -18.94
N LEU A 134 -4.02 0.77 -17.78
CA LEU A 134 -5.20 0.02 -17.34
C LEU A 134 -6.43 0.36 -18.17
N LEU A 135 -6.67 1.65 -18.46
CA LEU A 135 -7.81 2.08 -19.25
C LEU A 135 -7.71 1.52 -20.68
N ASP A 136 -6.52 1.53 -21.29
CA ASP A 136 -6.28 0.96 -22.61
C ASP A 136 -6.47 -0.56 -22.62
N ALA A 137 -6.05 -1.26 -21.57
CA ALA A 137 -6.32 -2.68 -21.43
C ALA A 137 -7.84 -2.98 -21.37
N LEU A 138 -8.60 -2.18 -20.63
CA LEU A 138 -10.07 -2.32 -20.57
C LEU A 138 -10.74 -1.97 -21.90
N ARG A 139 -10.28 -0.92 -22.62
CA ARG A 139 -10.75 -0.61 -23.98
C ARG A 139 -10.48 -1.78 -24.92
N GLY A 140 -9.30 -2.40 -24.83
CA GLY A 140 -8.95 -3.59 -25.59
C GLY A 140 -9.86 -4.81 -25.31
N LEU A 141 -10.52 -4.85 -24.15
CA LEU A 141 -11.55 -5.83 -23.80
C LEU A 141 -12.98 -5.40 -24.17
N GLY A 142 -13.12 -4.28 -24.88
CA GLY A 142 -14.40 -3.77 -25.37
C GLY A 142 -15.16 -2.88 -24.38
N VAL A 143 -14.51 -2.40 -23.32
CA VAL A 143 -15.12 -1.44 -22.38
C VAL A 143 -15.06 -0.03 -22.97
N ASP A 144 -16.20 0.67 -23.00
CA ASP A 144 -16.27 2.06 -23.43
C ASP A 144 -15.81 2.99 -22.29
N ILE A 145 -14.71 3.72 -22.54
CA ILE A 145 -14.07 4.62 -21.57
C ILE A 145 -13.73 5.94 -22.24
N ASP A 146 -14.23 7.04 -21.68
CA ASP A 146 -13.92 8.41 -22.06
C ASP A 146 -12.88 9.01 -21.11
N GLY A 147 -11.77 9.53 -21.65
CA GLY A 147 -10.63 10.10 -20.91
C GLY A 147 -9.49 9.11 -20.65
N ASP A 148 -8.25 9.64 -20.58
CA ASP A 148 -7.00 8.87 -20.41
C ASP A 148 -6.38 9.03 -19.00
N GLY A 149 -6.98 9.85 -18.16
CA GLY A 149 -6.57 10.17 -16.78
C GLY A 149 -7.74 10.75 -16.03
N LEU A 150 -7.57 11.01 -14.71
CA LEU A 150 -8.63 11.65 -13.92
C LEU A 150 -8.89 13.10 -14.41
N PRO A 151 -10.17 13.50 -14.57
CA PRO A 151 -11.35 12.65 -14.50
C PRO A 151 -11.55 11.82 -15.78
N PHE A 152 -12.07 10.58 -15.63
CA PHE A 152 -12.49 9.74 -16.75
C PHE A 152 -13.86 9.11 -16.46
N ARG A 153 -14.49 8.52 -17.49
CA ARG A 153 -15.79 7.86 -17.37
C ARG A 153 -15.72 6.44 -17.89
N VAL A 154 -16.37 5.52 -17.18
CA VAL A 154 -16.55 4.13 -17.60
C VAL A 154 -18.02 3.88 -17.86
N GLN A 155 -18.36 3.36 -19.03
CA GLN A 155 -19.73 2.98 -19.35
C GLN A 155 -19.98 1.53 -18.94
N GLY A 156 -21.02 1.29 -18.16
CA GLY A 156 -21.45 -0.05 -17.80
C GLY A 156 -21.94 -0.82 -19.01
N ALA A 157 -21.43 -2.03 -19.20
CA ALA A 157 -21.79 -2.89 -20.32
C ALA A 157 -22.70 -4.07 -19.90
N GLY A 158 -22.91 -4.27 -18.59
CA GLY A 158 -23.60 -5.44 -18.04
C GLY A 158 -22.74 -6.71 -18.06
N SER A 159 -21.86 -6.84 -19.03
CA SER A 159 -20.86 -7.92 -19.15
C SER A 159 -19.64 -7.43 -19.90
N VAL A 160 -18.49 -8.01 -19.60
CA VAL A 160 -17.23 -7.82 -20.33
C VAL A 160 -16.83 -9.17 -20.91
N THR A 161 -16.53 -9.23 -22.19
CA THR A 161 -16.17 -10.51 -22.86
C THR A 161 -14.92 -11.13 -22.23
N GLY A 162 -13.92 -10.31 -21.94
CA GLY A 162 -12.64 -10.84 -21.46
C GLY A 162 -11.70 -11.20 -22.62
N GLY A 163 -10.73 -12.09 -22.36
CA GLY A 163 -9.74 -12.53 -23.33
C GLY A 163 -8.30 -12.19 -22.93
N THR A 164 -7.43 -11.89 -23.90
CA THR A 164 -6.01 -11.64 -23.64
C THR A 164 -5.69 -10.15 -23.76
N VAL A 165 -5.03 -9.60 -22.74
CA VAL A 165 -4.48 -8.24 -22.77
C VAL A 165 -2.97 -8.26 -22.55
N LYS A 166 -2.26 -7.40 -23.29
CA LYS A 166 -0.85 -7.08 -23.07
C LYS A 166 -0.76 -5.72 -22.41
N ILE A 167 -0.02 -5.61 -21.31
CA ILE A 167 0.05 -4.36 -20.54
C ILE A 167 1.48 -4.11 -20.06
N ASP A 168 1.97 -2.87 -20.22
CA ASP A 168 3.15 -2.42 -19.50
C ASP A 168 2.73 -1.97 -18.09
N ALA A 169 3.05 -2.79 -17.11
CA ALA A 169 2.79 -2.52 -15.70
C ALA A 169 4.07 -2.13 -14.92
N SER A 170 5.13 -1.72 -15.61
CA SER A 170 6.39 -1.30 -14.98
C SER A 170 6.24 -0.08 -14.06
N ALA A 171 5.20 0.75 -14.28
CA ALA A 171 4.88 1.87 -13.39
C ALA A 171 4.09 1.43 -12.14
N SER A 172 3.33 0.33 -12.19
CA SER A 172 2.53 -0.13 -11.05
C SER A 172 1.99 -1.55 -11.24
N SER A 173 2.32 -2.46 -10.32
CA SER A 173 1.71 -3.80 -10.25
C SER A 173 0.20 -3.78 -9.99
N GLN A 174 -0.36 -2.63 -9.55
CA GLN A 174 -1.80 -2.48 -9.33
C GLN A 174 -2.61 -2.56 -10.64
N PHE A 175 -2.01 -2.30 -11.80
CA PHE A 175 -2.68 -2.49 -13.09
C PHE A 175 -3.01 -3.97 -13.33
N VAL A 176 -2.02 -4.84 -13.07
CA VAL A 176 -2.23 -6.29 -13.15
C VAL A 176 -3.25 -6.73 -12.11
N SER A 177 -3.06 -6.34 -10.84
CA SER A 177 -3.97 -6.71 -9.75
C SER A 177 -5.43 -6.28 -10.02
N GLY A 178 -5.64 -5.05 -10.52
CA GLY A 178 -6.98 -4.53 -10.82
C GLY A 178 -7.71 -5.34 -11.91
N LEU A 179 -7.00 -5.74 -12.95
CA LEU A 179 -7.53 -6.59 -14.01
C LEU A 179 -7.85 -8.00 -13.49
N LEU A 180 -6.92 -8.62 -12.75
CA LEU A 180 -7.08 -9.99 -12.24
C LEU A 180 -8.26 -10.10 -11.28
N LEU A 181 -8.48 -9.12 -10.39
CA LEU A 181 -9.57 -9.13 -9.40
C LEU A 181 -10.94 -9.32 -10.06
N SER A 182 -11.17 -8.72 -11.22
CA SER A 182 -12.44 -8.80 -11.95
C SER A 182 -12.47 -9.89 -13.02
N GLY A 183 -11.31 -10.47 -13.36
CA GLY A 183 -11.14 -11.37 -14.50
C GLY A 183 -12.07 -12.59 -14.52
N ALA A 184 -12.40 -13.17 -13.35
CA ALA A 184 -13.30 -14.31 -13.27
C ALA A 184 -14.76 -13.94 -13.61
N SER A 185 -15.14 -12.69 -13.48
CA SER A 185 -16.46 -12.17 -13.82
C SER A 185 -16.60 -11.79 -15.31
N PHE A 186 -15.52 -11.89 -16.07
CA PHE A 186 -15.58 -11.73 -17.54
C PHE A 186 -16.00 -13.04 -18.20
N THR A 187 -16.77 -12.95 -19.29
CA THR A 187 -17.43 -14.11 -19.93
C THR A 187 -16.43 -15.20 -20.31
N ASP A 188 -15.29 -14.84 -20.90
CA ASP A 188 -14.24 -15.77 -21.34
C ASP A 188 -13.04 -15.81 -20.37
N GLY A 189 -13.20 -15.20 -19.17
CA GLY A 189 -12.10 -15.00 -18.23
C GLY A 189 -11.09 -13.98 -18.75
N LEU A 190 -9.85 -14.04 -18.23
CA LEU A 190 -8.84 -13.04 -18.54
C LEU A 190 -7.43 -13.64 -18.57
N ILE A 191 -6.65 -13.28 -19.58
CA ILE A 191 -5.22 -13.50 -19.62
C ILE A 191 -4.54 -12.13 -19.61
N VAL A 192 -3.74 -11.85 -18.56
CA VAL A 192 -2.89 -10.66 -18.49
C VAL A 192 -1.47 -11.07 -18.78
N GLN A 193 -0.85 -10.43 -19.77
CA GLN A 193 0.57 -10.57 -20.09
C GLN A 193 1.28 -9.25 -19.87
N HIS A 194 2.16 -9.19 -18.88
CA HIS A 194 3.02 -8.03 -18.68
C HIS A 194 4.10 -8.00 -19.75
N VAL A 195 4.29 -6.83 -20.35
CA VAL A 195 5.34 -6.53 -21.33
C VAL A 195 6.10 -5.28 -20.89
N GLY A 196 7.39 -5.21 -21.22
CA GLY A 196 8.21 -4.07 -20.84
C GLY A 196 9.19 -4.37 -19.70
N PRO A 197 9.69 -3.33 -18.99
CA PRO A 197 10.62 -3.47 -17.88
C PRO A 197 10.07 -4.31 -16.73
N ALA A 198 10.95 -4.79 -15.83
CA ALA A 198 10.56 -5.67 -14.73
C ALA A 198 9.42 -5.06 -13.87
N LEU A 199 8.42 -5.89 -13.59
CA LEU A 199 7.27 -5.53 -12.75
C LEU A 199 7.74 -5.19 -11.32
N PRO A 200 7.41 -4.01 -10.78
CA PRO A 200 7.67 -3.69 -9.38
C PRO A 200 6.63 -4.32 -8.47
N SER A 201 6.98 -4.51 -7.19
CA SER A 201 6.04 -4.99 -6.17
C SER A 201 5.29 -6.26 -6.58
N ALA A 202 5.98 -7.22 -7.19
CA ALA A 202 5.43 -8.50 -7.63
C ALA A 202 4.67 -9.26 -6.49
N PRO A 203 5.08 -9.20 -5.21
CA PRO A 203 4.33 -9.80 -4.11
C PRO A 203 2.87 -9.32 -3.99
N HIS A 204 2.55 -8.10 -4.41
CA HIS A 204 1.16 -7.63 -4.43
C HIS A 204 0.30 -8.30 -5.50
N VAL A 205 0.90 -8.75 -6.60
CA VAL A 205 0.18 -9.58 -7.59
C VAL A 205 0.02 -10.99 -7.04
N ALA A 206 1.04 -11.57 -6.42
CA ALA A 206 0.95 -12.86 -5.74
C ALA A 206 -0.14 -12.88 -4.65
N MET A 207 -0.24 -11.80 -3.85
CA MET A 207 -1.34 -11.59 -2.90
C MET A 207 -2.71 -11.62 -3.59
N THR A 208 -2.83 -10.96 -4.74
CA THR A 208 -4.09 -10.96 -5.51
C THR A 208 -4.45 -12.36 -5.99
N VAL A 209 -3.48 -13.12 -6.52
CA VAL A 209 -3.67 -14.50 -6.95
C VAL A 209 -4.07 -15.40 -5.77
N ALA A 210 -3.39 -15.27 -4.63
CA ALA A 210 -3.71 -16.02 -3.43
C ALA A 210 -5.17 -15.77 -2.97
N MET A 211 -5.59 -14.51 -2.93
CA MET A 211 -6.96 -14.15 -2.51
C MET A 211 -8.01 -14.58 -3.54
N LEU A 212 -7.73 -14.53 -4.84
CA LEU A 212 -8.60 -15.10 -5.88
C LEU A 212 -8.80 -16.61 -5.69
N ARG A 213 -7.71 -17.35 -5.47
CA ARG A 213 -7.77 -18.78 -5.19
C ARG A 213 -8.58 -19.08 -3.91
N GLN A 214 -8.41 -18.27 -2.88
CA GLN A 214 -9.23 -18.35 -1.67
C GLN A 214 -10.73 -18.09 -1.95
N ALA A 215 -11.07 -17.26 -2.93
CA ALA A 215 -12.44 -17.02 -3.38
C ALA A 215 -12.98 -18.10 -4.33
N GLY A 216 -12.23 -19.19 -4.53
CA GLY A 216 -12.63 -20.30 -5.39
C GLY A 216 -12.33 -20.09 -6.89
N VAL A 217 -11.56 -19.05 -7.24
CA VAL A 217 -11.21 -18.75 -8.63
C VAL A 217 -9.96 -19.53 -9.03
N GLU A 218 -10.01 -20.18 -10.19
CA GLU A 218 -8.86 -20.83 -10.79
C GLU A 218 -7.97 -19.79 -11.47
N VAL A 219 -6.69 -19.73 -11.05
CA VAL A 219 -5.67 -18.85 -11.61
C VAL A 219 -4.43 -19.66 -11.95
N ASP A 220 -3.96 -19.54 -13.21
CA ASP A 220 -2.67 -20.05 -13.66
C ASP A 220 -1.65 -18.89 -13.73
N ASP A 221 -0.62 -18.96 -12.91
CA ASP A 221 0.50 -18.03 -12.83
C ASP A 221 1.86 -18.74 -12.99
N THR A 222 1.87 -19.92 -13.61
CA THR A 222 3.07 -20.75 -13.81
C THR A 222 4.05 -20.15 -14.81
N THR A 223 3.55 -19.32 -15.73
CA THR A 223 4.39 -18.63 -16.72
C THR A 223 4.75 -17.24 -16.21
N ALA A 224 6.03 -16.92 -16.17
CA ALA A 224 6.49 -15.61 -15.72
C ALA A 224 5.83 -14.47 -16.52
N ASN A 225 5.42 -13.41 -15.82
CA ASN A 225 4.75 -12.24 -16.39
C ASN A 225 3.43 -12.53 -17.12
N ARG A 226 2.81 -13.68 -16.86
CA ARG A 226 1.53 -14.07 -17.42
C ARG A 226 0.64 -14.68 -16.36
N TRP A 227 -0.58 -14.20 -16.27
CA TRP A 227 -1.61 -14.69 -15.35
C TRP A 227 -2.87 -14.98 -16.15
N GLN A 228 -3.44 -16.16 -15.95
CA GLN A 228 -4.70 -16.55 -16.55
C GLN A 228 -5.73 -16.82 -15.46
N VAL A 229 -6.81 -16.05 -15.48
CA VAL A 229 -7.97 -16.20 -14.60
C VAL A 229 -9.07 -16.87 -15.39
N ARG A 230 -9.55 -18.04 -14.93
CA ARG A 230 -10.67 -18.74 -15.55
C ARG A 230 -11.98 -18.04 -15.21
N PRO A 231 -12.96 -18.02 -16.13
CA PRO A 231 -14.28 -17.50 -15.82
C PRO A 231 -14.97 -18.37 -14.78
N GLY A 232 -15.71 -17.73 -13.87
CA GLY A 232 -16.45 -18.46 -12.85
C GLY A 232 -17.02 -17.56 -11.76
N ALA A 233 -17.97 -18.08 -11.01
CA ALA A 233 -18.56 -17.37 -9.89
C ALA A 233 -17.59 -17.33 -8.71
N MET A 234 -17.45 -16.16 -8.09
CA MET A 234 -16.71 -16.01 -6.84
C MET A 234 -17.55 -16.49 -5.66
N ALA A 235 -16.94 -17.25 -4.77
CA ALA A 235 -17.60 -17.71 -3.55
C ALA A 235 -17.63 -16.57 -2.51
N ALA A 236 -18.79 -16.36 -1.91
CA ALA A 236 -18.91 -15.55 -0.70
C ALA A 236 -18.21 -16.26 0.46
N ARG A 237 -17.52 -15.47 1.29
CA ARG A 237 -16.74 -16.04 2.38
C ARG A 237 -16.53 -15.07 3.53
N HIS A 238 -16.02 -15.61 4.63
CA HIS A 238 -15.40 -14.80 5.70
C HIS A 238 -13.93 -14.54 5.35
N TRP A 239 -13.55 -13.26 5.30
CA TRP A 239 -12.17 -12.81 5.16
C TRP A 239 -11.61 -12.47 6.53
N HIS A 240 -10.45 -12.99 6.85
CA HIS A 240 -9.66 -12.53 7.99
C HIS A 240 -8.46 -11.73 7.46
N ILE A 241 -8.38 -10.46 7.84
CA ILE A 241 -7.33 -9.55 7.37
C ILE A 241 -6.14 -9.61 8.34
N GLU A 242 -4.97 -9.91 7.81
CA GLU A 242 -3.72 -9.88 8.56
C GLU A 242 -3.38 -8.45 9.01
N PRO A 243 -2.63 -8.26 10.11
CA PRO A 243 -2.02 -6.98 10.43
C PRO A 243 -1.21 -6.44 9.26
N ASP A 244 -1.17 -5.12 9.06
CA ASP A 244 -0.40 -4.50 7.97
C ASP A 244 1.09 -4.54 8.27
N LEU A 245 1.82 -5.47 7.66
CA LEU A 245 3.25 -5.68 7.92
C LEU A 245 4.08 -4.47 7.49
N SER A 246 3.68 -3.76 6.45
CA SER A 246 4.39 -2.56 6.02
C SER A 246 4.16 -1.37 6.96
N ASN A 247 3.00 -1.28 7.62
CA ASN A 247 2.73 -0.30 8.68
C ASN A 247 3.40 -0.67 10.02
N ALA A 248 3.79 -1.93 10.22
CA ALA A 248 4.60 -2.34 11.37
C ALA A 248 6.05 -1.84 11.29
N VAL A 249 6.58 -1.61 10.08
CA VAL A 249 7.99 -1.30 9.85
C VAL A 249 8.48 -0.05 10.60
N PRO A 250 7.75 1.07 10.71
CA PRO A 250 8.19 2.20 11.53
C PRO A 250 8.45 1.84 12.99
N PHE A 251 7.59 1.02 13.59
CA PHE A 251 7.74 0.56 14.98
C PHE A 251 8.91 -0.41 15.12
N ILE A 252 9.11 -1.31 14.16
CA ILE A 252 10.28 -2.19 14.09
C ILE A 252 11.56 -1.36 13.93
N ALA A 253 11.55 -0.33 13.08
CA ALA A 253 12.67 0.59 12.91
C ALA A 253 13.03 1.32 14.21
N ALA A 254 12.05 1.63 15.06
CA ALA A 254 12.30 2.21 16.38
C ALA A 254 13.17 1.28 17.26
N ALA A 255 12.94 -0.04 17.23
CA ALA A 255 13.82 -1.00 17.91
C ALA A 255 15.25 -0.95 17.35
N VAL A 256 15.38 -0.93 16.02
CA VAL A 256 16.70 -0.92 15.35
C VAL A 256 17.50 0.32 15.73
N VAL A 257 16.91 1.51 15.59
CA VAL A 257 17.66 2.77 15.83
C VAL A 257 17.90 3.08 17.29
N SER A 258 17.15 2.47 18.23
CA SER A 258 17.28 2.70 19.67
C SER A 258 18.04 1.58 20.42
N ALA A 259 18.51 0.54 19.72
CA ALA A 259 19.02 -0.69 20.32
C ALA A 259 18.01 -1.34 21.29
N GLY A 260 16.72 -1.19 20.98
CA GLY A 260 15.60 -1.62 21.83
C GLY A 260 15.00 -2.95 21.39
N THR A 261 13.83 -3.27 21.94
CA THR A 261 13.05 -4.46 21.59
C THR A 261 11.60 -4.09 21.35
N VAL A 262 11.11 -4.36 20.17
CA VAL A 262 9.69 -4.16 19.81
C VAL A 262 9.08 -5.48 19.40
N ARG A 263 7.91 -5.76 19.96
CA ARG A 263 7.07 -6.90 19.61
C ARG A 263 5.84 -6.42 18.83
N ILE A 264 5.62 -6.98 17.65
CA ILE A 264 4.41 -6.75 16.85
C ILE A 264 3.47 -7.94 17.06
N THR A 265 2.30 -7.69 17.61
CA THR A 265 1.29 -8.74 17.85
C THR A 265 0.56 -9.14 16.57
N GLY A 266 0.09 -10.38 16.50
CA GLY A 266 -0.67 -10.87 15.38
C GLY A 266 0.15 -11.09 14.10
N TRP A 267 1.48 -11.01 14.16
CA TRP A 267 2.33 -11.31 13.01
C TRP A 267 2.10 -12.75 12.55
N PRO A 268 1.63 -12.99 11.33
CA PRO A 268 1.30 -14.33 10.88
C PRO A 268 2.55 -15.19 10.63
N ALA A 269 2.46 -16.47 10.93
CA ALA A 269 3.53 -17.43 10.63
C ALA A 269 3.71 -17.56 9.11
N ASP A 270 2.59 -17.71 8.41
CA ASP A 270 2.50 -17.73 6.94
C ASP A 270 1.71 -16.52 6.48
N SER A 271 2.34 -15.59 5.80
CA SER A 271 1.71 -14.36 5.31
C SER A 271 1.69 -14.33 3.79
N ILE A 272 0.58 -13.83 3.23
CA ILE A 272 0.51 -13.46 1.82
C ILE A 272 1.10 -12.06 1.54
N GLN A 273 1.52 -11.34 2.58
CA GLN A 273 2.30 -10.10 2.49
C GLN A 273 3.80 -10.43 2.41
N PRO A 274 4.67 -9.52 1.93
CA PRO A 274 6.10 -9.79 1.74
C PRO A 274 6.89 -9.80 3.08
N ALA A 275 6.50 -10.65 4.04
CA ALA A 275 7.09 -10.73 5.36
C ALA A 275 8.60 -11.03 5.31
N GLU A 276 9.01 -11.98 4.47
CA GLU A 276 10.42 -12.39 4.37
C GLU A 276 11.35 -11.27 3.90
N ALA A 277 10.86 -10.36 3.04
CA ALA A 277 11.64 -9.19 2.63
C ALA A 277 11.95 -8.28 3.83
N ILE A 278 10.99 -8.07 4.74
CA ILE A 278 11.18 -7.31 5.98
C ILE A 278 12.21 -8.01 6.87
N LEU A 279 12.04 -9.32 7.07
CA LEU A 279 12.95 -10.12 7.90
C LEU A 279 14.38 -10.14 7.33
N SER A 280 14.53 -10.20 6.02
CA SER A 280 15.84 -10.15 5.35
C SER A 280 16.55 -8.83 5.60
N ILE A 281 15.85 -7.68 5.50
CA ILE A 281 16.41 -6.37 5.81
C ILE A 281 16.87 -6.31 7.27
N LEU A 282 16.05 -6.78 8.22
CA LEU A 282 16.40 -6.79 9.63
C LEU A 282 17.65 -7.62 9.94
N ARG A 283 17.80 -8.78 9.28
CA ARG A 283 19.00 -9.62 9.42
C ARG A 283 20.26 -8.91 8.90
N GLN A 284 20.17 -8.19 7.76
CA GLN A 284 21.29 -7.38 7.24
C GLN A 284 21.70 -6.27 8.21
N LEU A 285 20.75 -5.75 8.99
CA LEU A 285 21.00 -4.75 10.04
C LEU A 285 21.48 -5.37 11.36
N ASN A 286 21.81 -6.68 11.39
CA ASN A 286 22.22 -7.44 12.57
C ASN A 286 21.18 -7.41 13.70
N SER A 287 19.90 -7.26 13.39
CA SER A 287 18.84 -7.37 14.38
C SER A 287 18.56 -8.83 14.74
N VAL A 288 18.29 -9.09 16.02
CA VAL A 288 17.81 -10.41 16.45
C VAL A 288 16.30 -10.47 16.25
N VAL A 289 15.86 -11.46 15.47
CA VAL A 289 14.45 -11.64 15.13
C VAL A 289 13.95 -12.94 15.72
N LYS A 290 12.85 -12.88 16.47
CA LYS A 290 12.12 -14.05 16.98
C LYS A 290 10.69 -13.99 16.45
N GLN A 291 10.29 -15.01 15.73
CA GLN A 291 8.93 -15.16 15.20
C GLN A 291 8.23 -16.33 15.90
N SER A 292 6.97 -16.12 16.24
CA SER A 292 6.05 -17.16 16.71
C SER A 292 4.77 -17.09 15.89
N ASP A 293 3.82 -17.98 16.16
CA ASP A 293 2.51 -18.02 15.48
C ASP A 293 1.64 -16.77 15.74
N SER A 294 2.02 -15.92 16.71
CA SER A 294 1.18 -14.80 17.15
C SER A 294 1.92 -13.46 17.27
N TYR A 295 3.23 -13.42 17.08
CA TYR A 295 4.01 -12.17 17.14
C TYR A 295 5.35 -12.27 16.41
N LEU A 296 5.87 -11.11 16.03
CA LEU A 296 7.26 -10.89 15.67
C LEU A 296 7.91 -10.05 16.78
N GLU A 297 9.04 -10.49 17.34
CA GLU A 297 9.87 -9.71 18.25
C GLU A 297 11.18 -9.37 17.56
N VAL A 298 11.52 -8.09 17.53
CA VAL A 298 12.75 -7.58 16.94
C VAL A 298 13.55 -6.86 18.01
N GLN A 299 14.77 -7.32 18.23
CA GLN A 299 15.77 -6.63 19.06
C GLN A 299 16.78 -5.96 18.13
N GLY A 300 16.89 -4.65 18.22
CA GLY A 300 17.84 -3.85 17.46
C GLY A 300 19.28 -4.06 17.94
N PRO A 301 20.28 -3.90 17.06
CA PRO A 301 21.68 -3.96 17.40
C PRO A 301 22.13 -2.71 18.17
N GLN A 302 23.27 -2.79 18.87
CA GLN A 302 23.87 -1.59 19.50
C GLN A 302 24.32 -0.56 18.47
N SER A 303 24.76 -1.00 17.30
CA SER A 303 25.10 -0.19 16.14
C SER A 303 25.03 -1.05 14.87
N TYR A 304 24.83 -0.42 13.74
CA TYR A 304 24.87 -1.08 12.44
C TYR A 304 25.55 -0.20 11.40
N GLY A 305 26.19 -0.84 10.42
CA GLY A 305 26.86 -0.19 9.30
C GLY A 305 25.94 0.08 8.13
N GLY A 306 26.52 0.53 7.03
CA GLY A 306 25.85 0.62 5.74
C GLY A 306 25.47 -0.75 5.17
N PHE A 307 24.50 -0.77 4.28
CA PHE A 307 23.96 -1.97 3.67
C PHE A 307 23.45 -1.70 2.25
N ASP A 308 23.44 -2.74 1.43
CA ASP A 308 22.93 -2.69 0.07
C ASP A 308 21.67 -3.55 -0.02
N VAL A 309 20.58 -2.98 -0.54
CA VAL A 309 19.30 -3.68 -0.64
C VAL A 309 18.56 -3.33 -1.94
N ASN A 310 18.01 -4.34 -2.58
CA ASN A 310 17.07 -4.16 -3.67
C ASN A 310 15.64 -4.16 -3.12
N LEU A 311 14.93 -3.05 -3.28
CA LEU A 311 13.60 -2.84 -2.75
C LEU A 311 12.50 -2.90 -3.84
N ARG A 312 12.80 -3.46 -5.01
CA ARG A 312 11.82 -3.55 -6.13
C ARG A 312 10.51 -4.19 -5.70
N ASP A 313 10.57 -5.24 -4.92
CA ASP A 313 9.40 -6.00 -4.49
C ASP A 313 8.67 -5.40 -3.27
N VAL A 314 9.34 -4.50 -2.55
CA VAL A 314 8.85 -3.87 -1.32
C VAL A 314 9.11 -2.37 -1.31
N GLY A 315 8.89 -1.71 -2.44
CA GLY A 315 9.15 -0.28 -2.62
C GLY A 315 8.49 0.62 -1.57
N GLU A 316 7.36 0.20 -1.01
CA GLU A 316 6.68 0.91 0.08
C GLU A 316 7.52 1.02 1.35
N LEU A 317 8.51 0.16 1.56
CA LEU A 317 9.41 0.22 2.73
C LEU A 317 10.52 1.26 2.56
N THR A 318 10.76 1.76 1.34
CA THR A 318 11.88 2.62 1.02
C THR A 318 12.05 3.82 1.96
N PRO A 319 11.01 4.58 2.34
CA PRO A 319 11.20 5.71 3.25
C PRO A 319 11.76 5.31 4.61
N ALA A 320 11.25 4.24 5.22
CA ALA A 320 11.76 3.72 6.48
C ALA A 320 13.20 3.18 6.34
N VAL A 321 13.49 2.44 5.26
CA VAL A 321 14.83 1.87 5.01
C VAL A 321 15.85 2.97 4.71
N ALA A 322 15.46 4.04 4.01
CA ALA A 322 16.34 5.17 3.72
C ALA A 322 16.74 5.92 5.00
N VAL A 323 15.81 6.12 5.94
CA VAL A 323 16.17 6.77 7.21
C VAL A 323 16.96 5.83 8.12
N LEU A 324 16.75 4.51 8.06
CA LEU A 324 17.66 3.55 8.71
C LEU A 324 19.08 3.68 8.15
N ALA A 325 19.25 3.82 6.84
CA ALA A 325 20.54 4.04 6.20
C ALA A 325 21.17 5.37 6.65
N ALA A 326 20.39 6.46 6.76
CA ALA A 326 20.87 7.76 7.20
C ALA A 326 21.29 7.78 8.69
N LEU A 327 20.68 6.93 9.53
CA LEU A 327 20.93 6.79 10.98
C LEU A 327 21.95 5.69 11.31
N ALA A 328 22.54 5.04 10.32
CA ALA A 328 23.60 4.06 10.50
C ALA A 328 24.87 4.69 11.13
N THR A 329 25.89 3.90 11.39
CA THR A 329 27.17 4.38 11.88
C THR A 329 27.75 5.43 10.95
N PRO A 330 28.08 6.66 11.41
CA PRO A 330 28.58 7.73 10.58
C PRO A 330 29.77 7.31 9.70
N GLY A 331 29.74 7.71 8.43
CA GLY A 331 30.72 7.35 7.41
C GLY A 331 30.40 6.06 6.65
N SER A 332 29.45 5.26 7.09
CA SER A 332 29.03 4.08 6.33
C SER A 332 28.12 4.46 5.15
N VAL A 333 28.23 3.71 4.07
CA VAL A 333 27.48 3.93 2.82
C VAL A 333 26.46 2.82 2.63
N SER A 334 25.24 3.20 2.29
CA SER A 334 24.17 2.29 1.91
C SER A 334 23.67 2.57 0.50
N ARG A 335 23.24 1.52 -0.22
CA ARG A 335 22.65 1.62 -1.56
C ARG A 335 21.29 0.94 -1.60
N LEU A 336 20.28 1.73 -1.94
CA LEU A 336 18.93 1.27 -2.15
C LEU A 336 18.64 1.27 -3.66
N SER A 337 18.31 0.13 -4.23
CA SER A 337 18.14 -0.05 -5.67
C SER A 337 16.78 -0.64 -6.05
N GLY A 338 16.46 -0.64 -7.35
CA GLY A 338 15.23 -1.22 -7.88
C GLY A 338 13.98 -0.37 -7.67
N ILE A 339 14.11 0.90 -7.31
CA ILE A 339 13.01 1.76 -6.85
C ILE A 339 12.71 2.98 -7.73
N ALA A 340 13.15 2.98 -8.99
CA ALA A 340 12.87 4.08 -9.92
C ALA A 340 11.37 4.38 -10.07
N HIS A 341 10.51 3.35 -9.97
CA HIS A 341 9.05 3.47 -10.06
C HIS A 341 8.42 4.32 -8.94
N LEU A 342 9.12 4.54 -7.83
CA LEU A 342 8.64 5.36 -6.71
C LEU A 342 8.56 6.85 -7.03
N ARG A 343 9.13 7.29 -8.15
CA ARG A 343 8.98 8.68 -8.65
C ARG A 343 7.54 8.99 -9.07
N GLY A 344 6.74 7.98 -9.41
CA GLY A 344 5.33 8.10 -9.80
C GLY A 344 4.33 7.71 -8.71
N HIS A 345 4.74 7.66 -7.44
CA HIS A 345 3.85 7.34 -6.31
C HIS A 345 3.06 8.57 -5.81
N GLU A 346 2.76 8.66 -4.51
CA GLU A 346 2.08 9.79 -3.89
C GLU A 346 2.86 11.10 -4.08
N THR A 347 4.17 10.99 -4.03
CA THR A 347 5.18 12.01 -4.39
C THR A 347 6.34 11.32 -5.10
N ASP A 348 7.26 12.08 -5.70
CA ASP A 348 8.58 11.54 -6.06
C ASP A 348 9.37 11.25 -4.78
N ARG A 349 9.23 10.00 -4.28
CA ARG A 349 9.83 9.58 -3.02
C ARG A 349 11.36 9.66 -3.01
N LEU A 350 12.02 9.45 -4.17
CA LEU A 350 13.46 9.54 -4.24
C LEU A 350 13.93 10.98 -4.05
N ALA A 351 13.33 11.91 -4.79
CA ALA A 351 13.63 13.33 -4.66
C ALA A 351 13.27 13.86 -3.27
N ALA A 352 12.15 13.43 -2.69
CA ALA A 352 11.71 13.80 -1.34
C ALA A 352 12.70 13.32 -0.28
N LEU A 353 13.07 12.03 -0.28
CA LEU A 353 14.03 11.44 0.67
C LEU A 353 15.40 12.12 0.57
N ARG A 354 15.93 12.30 -0.63
CA ARG A 354 17.18 13.05 -0.84
C ARG A 354 17.08 14.44 -0.23
N THR A 355 15.97 15.13 -0.49
CA THR A 355 15.79 16.51 -0.03
C THR A 355 15.75 16.59 1.49
N GLU A 356 14.95 15.72 2.13
CA GLU A 356 14.75 15.81 3.58
C GLU A 356 15.96 15.29 4.37
N ILE A 357 16.60 14.20 3.93
CA ILE A 357 17.85 13.72 4.55
C ILE A 357 18.92 14.81 4.48
N ASN A 358 19.11 15.43 3.30
CA ASN A 358 20.12 16.48 3.12
C ASN A 358 19.77 17.78 3.88
N ARG A 359 18.48 18.11 4.00
CA ARG A 359 17.99 19.25 4.80
C ARG A 359 18.42 19.14 6.27
N LEU A 360 18.38 17.93 6.82
CA LEU A 360 18.82 17.68 8.18
C LEU A 360 20.34 17.44 8.31
N GLY A 361 21.11 17.77 7.27
CA GLY A 361 22.58 17.66 7.29
C GLY A 361 23.11 16.28 6.91
N GLY A 362 22.27 15.42 6.35
CA GLY A 362 22.64 14.12 5.80
C GLY A 362 23.38 14.24 4.46
N ASN A 363 23.74 13.10 3.90
CA ASN A 363 24.37 12.99 2.58
C ASN A 363 23.68 11.87 1.79
N CYS A 364 22.69 12.27 0.97
CA CYS A 364 21.90 11.38 0.13
C CYS A 364 21.93 11.88 -1.32
N SER A 365 22.19 10.99 -2.26
CA SER A 365 22.13 11.24 -3.69
C SER A 365 21.22 10.24 -4.39
N GLU A 366 20.58 10.70 -5.47
CA GLU A 366 19.80 9.82 -6.33
C GLU A 366 20.70 9.10 -7.33
N THR A 367 20.40 7.84 -7.58
CA THR A 367 20.95 7.06 -8.69
C THR A 367 19.87 6.90 -9.78
N ALA A 368 20.21 6.25 -10.88
CA ALA A 368 19.25 5.99 -11.96
C ALA A 368 18.01 5.22 -11.47
N ASP A 369 18.19 4.28 -10.54
CA ASP A 369 17.13 3.41 -10.04
C ASP A 369 16.97 3.39 -8.53
N GLY A 370 17.61 4.34 -7.80
CA GLY A 370 17.55 4.32 -6.34
C GLY A 370 18.22 5.48 -5.64
N LEU A 371 18.79 5.20 -4.46
CA LEU A 371 19.46 6.16 -3.59
C LEU A 371 20.81 5.59 -3.13
N GLU A 372 21.81 6.47 -3.02
CA GLU A 372 23.03 6.22 -2.26
C GLU A 372 23.06 7.17 -1.07
N ILE A 373 23.25 6.62 0.12
CA ILE A 373 23.17 7.37 1.39
C ILE A 373 24.45 7.10 2.19
N THR A 374 25.21 8.17 2.47
CA THR A 374 26.31 8.12 3.44
C THR A 374 25.80 8.63 4.77
N ALA A 375 25.83 7.80 5.79
CA ALA A 375 25.38 8.14 7.13
C ALA A 375 26.23 9.28 7.71
N THR A 376 25.57 10.28 8.30
CA THR A 376 26.19 11.44 8.95
C THR A 376 25.44 11.76 10.25
N THR A 377 25.97 12.68 11.05
CA THR A 377 25.23 13.20 12.20
C THR A 377 24.16 14.17 11.72
N LEU A 378 22.91 13.76 11.81
CA LEU A 378 21.76 14.60 11.46
C LEU A 378 21.51 15.68 12.52
N ARG A 379 20.80 16.77 12.10
CA ARG A 379 20.54 17.98 12.90
C ARG A 379 19.03 18.17 13.08
N PRO A 380 18.59 18.92 14.11
CA PRO A 380 17.21 19.36 14.26
C PRO A 380 16.68 20.09 13.02
N GLY A 381 15.38 20.01 12.79
CA GLY A 381 14.73 20.73 11.71
C GLY A 381 13.39 20.13 11.32
N ILE A 382 12.74 20.74 10.31
CA ILE A 382 11.46 20.29 9.80
C ILE A 382 11.70 19.22 8.72
N TRP A 383 11.06 18.06 8.90
CA TRP A 383 10.91 17.00 7.91
C TRP A 383 9.57 17.11 7.21
N ARG A 384 9.56 17.27 5.89
CA ARG A 384 8.33 17.42 5.12
C ARG A 384 7.77 16.06 4.71
N SER A 385 6.45 15.92 4.83
CA SER A 385 5.73 14.69 4.49
C SER A 385 5.33 14.61 3.01
N TYR A 386 5.19 15.72 2.31
CA TYR A 386 4.75 15.76 0.91
C TYR A 386 3.37 15.09 0.69
N ALA A 387 2.46 15.20 1.66
CA ALA A 387 1.19 14.47 1.67
C ALA A 387 1.34 12.95 1.52
N ASP A 388 2.50 12.40 1.87
CA ASP A 388 2.82 10.97 1.81
C ASP A 388 3.04 10.41 3.22
N HIS A 389 2.15 9.49 3.62
CA HIS A 389 2.17 8.86 4.94
C HIS A 389 3.48 8.13 5.25
N ARG A 390 4.17 7.59 4.24
CA ARG A 390 5.47 6.91 4.42
C ARG A 390 6.59 7.89 4.68
N MET A 391 6.52 9.07 4.05
CA MET A 391 7.45 10.16 4.36
C MET A 391 7.23 10.67 5.79
N ALA A 392 5.97 10.81 6.22
CA ALA A 392 5.65 11.24 7.58
C ALA A 392 6.18 10.25 8.63
N THR A 393 5.96 8.95 8.46
CA THR A 393 6.48 7.93 9.39
C THR A 393 8.01 7.84 9.38
N ALA A 394 8.66 8.08 8.24
CA ALA A 394 10.13 8.18 8.15
C ALA A 394 10.67 9.35 8.99
N GLY A 395 10.00 10.51 8.96
CA GLY A 395 10.33 11.65 9.81
C GLY A 395 10.23 11.34 11.31
N ALA A 396 9.22 10.55 11.71
CA ALA A 396 9.08 10.10 13.09
C ALA A 396 10.26 9.20 13.53
N ILE A 397 10.73 8.31 12.64
CA ILE A 397 11.91 7.47 12.93
C ILE A 397 13.17 8.34 13.11
N VAL A 398 13.35 9.36 12.27
CA VAL A 398 14.47 10.30 12.42
C VAL A 398 14.38 11.04 13.75
N GLY A 399 13.19 11.60 14.08
CA GLY A 399 12.94 12.34 15.30
C GLY A 399 13.18 11.53 16.58
N LEU A 400 12.97 10.22 16.53
CA LEU A 400 13.24 9.34 17.65
C LEU A 400 14.72 9.42 18.10
N ARG A 401 15.65 9.67 17.18
CA ARG A 401 17.11 9.74 17.44
C ARG A 401 17.69 11.14 17.34
N VAL A 402 17.01 12.08 16.70
CA VAL A 402 17.46 13.44 16.49
C VAL A 402 16.50 14.39 17.19
N ALA A 403 16.88 14.90 18.36
CA ALA A 403 16.04 15.81 19.15
C ALA A 403 15.73 17.09 18.35
N GLY A 404 14.49 17.56 18.43
CA GLY A 404 14.05 18.78 17.73
C GLY A 404 13.74 18.61 16.24
N VAL A 405 13.50 17.38 15.80
CA VAL A 405 12.88 17.12 14.50
C VAL A 405 11.36 17.27 14.64
N GLU A 406 10.78 18.03 13.71
CA GLU A 406 9.34 18.22 13.57
C GLU A 406 8.88 17.68 12.22
N VAL A 407 7.76 16.96 12.20
CA VAL A 407 7.17 16.45 10.96
C VAL A 407 6.01 17.34 10.57
N ASP A 408 6.04 17.90 9.35
CA ASP A 408 4.87 18.61 8.85
C ASP A 408 3.77 17.62 8.46
N ASP A 409 2.50 18.04 8.63
CA ASP A 409 1.33 17.27 8.23
C ASP A 409 1.39 15.78 8.61
N ILE A 410 1.68 15.47 9.87
CA ILE A 410 1.65 14.09 10.38
C ILE A 410 0.28 13.44 10.18
N ALA A 411 -0.79 14.22 10.03
CA ALA A 411 -2.15 13.73 9.79
C ALA A 411 -2.28 12.94 8.48
N THR A 412 -1.36 13.11 7.54
CA THR A 412 -1.31 12.31 6.30
C THR A 412 -1.16 10.80 6.58
N THR A 413 -0.68 10.41 7.77
CA THR A 413 -0.61 8.99 8.20
C THR A 413 -2.00 8.35 8.27
N ALA A 414 -3.07 9.13 8.45
CA ALA A 414 -4.45 8.65 8.46
C ALA A 414 -4.87 7.91 7.17
N LYS A 415 -4.11 8.06 6.11
CA LYS A 415 -4.29 7.30 4.86
C LYS A 415 -4.24 5.79 5.06
N THR A 416 -3.35 5.29 5.94
CA THR A 416 -3.14 3.86 6.17
C THR A 416 -3.01 3.49 7.65
N LEU A 417 -2.75 4.44 8.51
CA LEU A 417 -2.53 4.25 9.95
C LEU A 417 -3.05 5.48 10.72
N PRO A 418 -4.39 5.61 10.88
CA PRO A 418 -5.03 6.83 11.39
C PRO A 418 -4.50 7.28 12.75
N ASP A 419 -4.22 6.33 13.64
CA ASP A 419 -3.81 6.58 15.02
C ASP A 419 -2.27 6.60 15.19
N PHE A 420 -1.49 6.76 14.11
CA PHE A 420 -0.04 6.68 14.18
C PHE A 420 0.59 7.55 15.27
N PRO A 421 0.27 8.85 15.43
CA PRO A 421 0.88 9.67 16.48
C PRO A 421 0.63 9.10 17.89
N ARG A 422 -0.60 8.62 18.17
CA ARG A 422 -0.94 7.99 19.44
C ARG A 422 -0.18 6.68 19.64
N LEU A 423 -0.20 5.78 18.66
CA LEU A 423 0.51 4.51 18.73
C LEU A 423 2.02 4.69 18.92
N TRP A 424 2.59 5.74 18.29
CA TRP A 424 4.00 6.09 18.42
C TRP A 424 4.33 6.57 19.84
N THR A 425 3.50 7.44 20.39
CA THR A 425 3.66 7.96 21.78
C THR A 425 3.46 6.84 22.80
N ASP A 426 2.42 6.01 22.63
CA ASP A 426 2.15 4.86 23.51
C ASP A 426 3.32 3.86 23.52
N MET A 427 3.95 3.60 22.35
CA MET A 427 5.14 2.77 22.22
C MET A 427 6.30 3.29 23.08
N LEU A 428 6.41 4.59 23.28
CA LEU A 428 7.47 5.21 24.06
C LEU A 428 7.15 5.26 25.56
N GLY A 429 5.96 4.81 25.98
CA GLY A 429 5.50 4.87 27.36
C GLY A 429 5.16 6.28 27.84
N GLU A 430 4.98 7.23 26.91
CA GLU A 430 4.50 8.56 27.19
C GLU A 430 2.98 8.55 27.12
N SER A 431 2.31 8.67 28.27
CA SER A 431 0.84 8.81 28.29
C SER A 431 0.47 10.11 27.56
N SER A 432 -0.40 10.01 26.56
CA SER A 432 -1.03 11.18 25.96
C SER A 432 -1.81 11.93 27.03
N GLY A 433 -1.30 13.07 27.50
CA GLY A 433 -1.96 13.96 28.44
C GLY A 433 -3.14 14.71 27.82
#